data_087a19cb3659875c2dea69ecb607bf9e
#
_entry.id   087a19cb3659875c2dea69ecb607bf9e
#
_cell.length_a   1.000
_cell.length_b   1.000
_cell.length_c   1.000
_cell.angle_alpha   90.00
_cell.angle_beta   90.00
_cell.angle_gamma   90.00
#
_symmetry.space_group_name_H-M   'P 1'
#
loop_
_entity.id
_entity.type
_entity.pdbx_description
1 polymer ?
#
loop_
_entity_poly.entity_id
_entity_poly.type
_entity_poly.pdbx_seq_one_letter_code
_entity_poly.pdbx_strand_id
1 'polypeptide(L)'
;MAQATSGAARFSAVPDAPRSDDAALVAALRADLAAAGFTVDRVTDLVGPEAMSAWSRDQAVPARRALRERGSQDPALSALTAFFLLGDPVRSSALDAALHTVGASGLVRLGLVEESTEGTSTGTATGAGTDPLLSAAMDLRPYATDSSEELWVASDLGAFQRPGVLRHDHVLGIGGASTTLVQSTPRRPVATALDLGTGCGIQTFHLLAHAEHVTATDISERALATTRFNLVLNAPALGLDPERLEDRVRLELGSMLEPVAGQHFDMVVSNPPFVITPRTPQESDTERFTYRDGGLPGDRIVRELLSALPSVLAPGGTAHLLANWEIPHDPQDAPEATWSRGPASWIPEGTGAWLIQRELQDPCEYAETWLQDASQQRDPEGFDRAYAAYLDDFASRDVAAIGFGMVWLQRPEDTERTAESRHGALTTDDAAGSPSAPRGASRDADDAAGAPNAAHGASQPGMSAPSGPEGERTASGTVEPGRAASSSLPRIFETVPHPIQQPIAPALAAEWERTVRLGREAADAQSGAAGQPAWLERRFTVAPDVTEERHGTPGAEDPSLILLRQGAGLRRTVILSSEAAGFAGVCDGELSAQQILTALGVLLGWEEGPSEQLVAEIAGLIAHGFLLEVSD
;
A
#
# COMPACT_ATOMS: atom_id res chain seq x y z
N MET A 1 0.25 -25.98 36.56
CA MET A 1 -0.49 -24.90 35.93
C MET A 1 0.53 -23.99 35.28
N ALA A 2 0.80 -24.16 33.99
CA ALA A 2 1.60 -23.20 33.22
C ALA A 2 0.76 -21.92 33.08
N GLN A 3 1.29 -20.80 33.55
CA GLN A 3 0.72 -19.49 33.25
C GLN A 3 0.70 -19.35 31.72
N ALA A 4 -0.48 -19.13 31.16
CA ALA A 4 -0.60 -18.74 29.77
C ALA A 4 0.22 -17.46 29.59
N THR A 5 1.33 -17.55 28.85
CA THR A 5 2.11 -16.38 28.43
C THR A 5 1.18 -15.48 27.63
N SER A 6 1.01 -14.23 28.07
CA SER A 6 0.10 -13.27 27.48
C SER A 6 0.51 -12.92 26.04
N GLY A 7 -0.45 -12.91 25.13
CA GLY A 7 -0.44 -12.31 23.79
C GLY A 7 0.91 -12.26 23.07
N ALA A 8 1.46 -11.04 22.94
CA ALA A 8 2.69 -10.79 22.16
C ALA A 8 3.95 -11.52 22.69
N ALA A 9 4.04 -11.83 23.99
CA ALA A 9 5.18 -12.56 24.58
C ALA A 9 5.31 -14.00 24.02
N ARG A 10 4.25 -14.60 23.53
CA ARG A 10 4.24 -15.93 22.91
C ARG A 10 5.18 -16.02 21.71
N PHE A 11 5.35 -14.94 20.95
CA PHE A 11 6.13 -14.90 19.72
C PHE A 11 7.57 -14.41 19.92
N SER A 12 8.06 -14.33 21.16
CA SER A 12 9.39 -13.79 21.44
C SER A 12 10.55 -14.73 21.11
N ALA A 13 10.31 -16.04 20.98
CA ALA A 13 11.33 -17.06 20.76
C ALA A 13 10.81 -18.24 19.93
N VAL A 14 10.25 -17.94 18.75
CA VAL A 14 9.80 -18.95 17.78
C VAL A 14 11.02 -19.54 17.06
N PRO A 15 11.08 -20.86 16.82
CA PRO A 15 12.16 -21.47 16.05
C PRO A 15 12.30 -20.84 14.64
N ASP A 16 13.54 -20.72 14.18
CA ASP A 16 13.89 -20.18 12.86
C ASP A 16 13.33 -18.76 12.59
N ALA A 17 13.07 -17.99 13.63
CA ALA A 17 12.66 -16.59 13.57
C ALA A 17 13.59 -15.73 14.43
N PRO A 18 13.66 -14.41 14.18
CA PRO A 18 14.45 -13.52 15.01
C PRO A 18 13.88 -13.47 16.43
N ARG A 19 14.77 -13.48 17.43
CA ARG A 19 14.39 -13.55 18.85
C ARG A 19 14.27 -12.16 19.46
N SER A 20 13.25 -11.96 20.24
CA SER A 20 12.95 -10.69 20.92
C SER A 20 12.61 -10.87 22.41
N ASP A 21 13.03 -11.99 23.01
CA ASP A 21 12.88 -12.30 24.43
C ASP A 21 13.87 -11.53 25.33
N ASP A 22 14.95 -11.00 24.75
CA ASP A 22 15.93 -10.12 25.42
C ASP A 22 15.81 -8.70 24.87
N ALA A 23 14.87 -7.91 25.39
CA ALA A 23 14.62 -6.53 24.94
C ALA A 23 15.86 -5.63 25.11
N ALA A 24 16.71 -5.88 26.10
CA ALA A 24 17.93 -5.12 26.31
C ALA A 24 18.95 -5.38 25.19
N LEU A 25 19.09 -6.64 24.75
CA LEU A 25 19.97 -7.00 23.64
C LEU A 25 19.45 -6.42 22.31
N VAL A 26 18.14 -6.43 22.09
CA VAL A 26 17.52 -5.79 20.91
C VAL A 26 17.74 -4.27 20.91
N ALA A 27 17.60 -3.63 22.08
CA ALA A 27 17.89 -2.20 22.24
C ALA A 27 19.38 -1.87 21.98
N ALA A 28 20.29 -2.75 22.42
CA ALA A 28 21.71 -2.62 22.11
C ALA A 28 21.99 -2.76 20.61
N LEU A 29 21.31 -3.70 19.91
CA LEU A 29 21.41 -3.80 18.46
C LEU A 29 20.98 -2.50 17.77
N ARG A 30 19.85 -1.92 18.17
CA ARG A 30 19.40 -0.63 17.64
C ARG A 30 20.46 0.45 17.82
N ALA A 31 21.05 0.54 19.01
CA ALA A 31 22.08 1.54 19.30
C ALA A 31 23.34 1.35 18.46
N ASP A 32 23.78 0.12 18.28
CA ASP A 32 24.95 -0.21 17.45
C ASP A 32 24.70 0.06 15.96
N LEU A 33 23.50 -0.26 15.41
CA LEU A 33 23.11 0.05 14.03
C LEU A 33 23.10 1.57 13.78
N ALA A 34 22.56 2.34 14.73
CA ALA A 34 22.54 3.79 14.66
C ALA A 34 23.98 4.37 14.72
N ALA A 35 24.83 3.85 15.63
CA ALA A 35 26.24 4.27 15.77
C ALA A 35 27.06 3.94 14.52
N ALA A 36 26.81 2.80 13.87
CA ALA A 36 27.42 2.44 12.59
C ALA A 36 26.90 3.29 11.41
N GLY A 37 25.86 4.11 11.61
CA GLY A 37 25.21 4.86 10.55
C GLY A 37 24.57 3.97 9.50
N PHE A 38 24.00 2.83 9.89
CA PHE A 38 23.33 1.90 8.98
C PHE A 38 21.96 2.44 8.63
N THR A 39 21.93 3.45 7.75
CA THR A 39 20.74 4.18 7.29
C THR A 39 20.57 4.05 5.78
N VAL A 40 19.37 4.35 5.27
CA VAL A 40 19.08 4.31 3.82
C VAL A 40 20.03 5.23 3.06
N ASP A 41 20.19 6.48 3.52
CA ASP A 41 21.03 7.48 2.86
C ASP A 41 22.51 7.08 2.84
N ARG A 42 23.03 6.63 4.00
CA ARG A 42 24.44 6.23 4.11
C ARG A 42 24.76 4.99 3.26
N VAL A 43 23.85 4.01 3.20
CA VAL A 43 24.01 2.86 2.30
C VAL A 43 23.97 3.31 0.84
N THR A 44 23.05 4.20 0.49
CA THR A 44 22.95 4.77 -0.86
C THR A 44 24.21 5.53 -1.27
N ASP A 45 24.76 6.36 -0.38
CA ASP A 45 26.01 7.09 -0.61
C ASP A 45 27.20 6.13 -0.79
N LEU A 46 27.26 5.06 0.01
CA LEU A 46 28.33 4.08 -0.04
C LEU A 46 28.35 3.30 -1.35
N VAL A 47 27.19 2.80 -1.80
CA VAL A 47 27.10 1.99 -3.03
C VAL A 47 26.95 2.84 -4.29
N GLY A 48 26.33 4.01 -4.19
CA GLY A 48 26.03 4.94 -5.27
C GLY A 48 24.73 4.67 -6.01
N PRO A 49 24.14 5.69 -6.66
CA PRO A 49 22.81 5.64 -7.24
C PRO A 49 22.66 4.60 -8.35
N GLU A 50 23.70 4.40 -9.17
CA GLU A 50 23.70 3.41 -10.24
C GLU A 50 23.63 1.98 -9.69
N ALA A 51 24.39 1.70 -8.62
CA ALA A 51 24.36 0.40 -7.97
C ALA A 51 23.04 0.17 -7.23
N MET A 52 22.47 1.19 -6.59
CA MET A 52 21.13 1.12 -5.99
C MET A 52 20.07 0.84 -7.06
N SER A 53 20.11 1.52 -8.20
CA SER A 53 19.19 1.28 -9.32
C SER A 53 19.34 -0.14 -9.90
N ALA A 54 20.55 -0.70 -9.99
CA ALA A 54 20.74 -2.08 -10.38
C ALA A 54 20.21 -3.05 -9.32
N TRP A 55 20.45 -2.73 -8.06
CA TRP A 55 20.01 -3.53 -6.93
C TRP A 55 18.48 -3.61 -6.82
N SER A 56 17.76 -2.51 -7.16
CA SER A 56 16.29 -2.53 -7.25
C SER A 56 15.74 -3.48 -8.33
N ARG A 57 16.59 -4.05 -9.14
CA ARG A 57 16.30 -5.09 -10.12
C ARG A 57 17.00 -6.42 -9.79
N ASP A 58 17.29 -6.67 -8.53
CA ASP A 58 17.97 -7.86 -7.99
C ASP A 58 19.39 -8.08 -8.54
N GLN A 59 20.05 -7.02 -9.04
CA GLN A 59 21.40 -7.08 -9.57
C GLN A 59 22.42 -6.56 -8.55
N ALA A 60 22.89 -7.46 -7.68
CA ALA A 60 23.81 -7.12 -6.57
C ALA A 60 25.28 -6.88 -6.98
N VAL A 61 25.66 -7.26 -8.21
CA VAL A 61 27.07 -7.17 -8.67
C VAL A 61 27.65 -5.73 -8.60
N PRO A 62 26.94 -4.67 -9.05
CA PRO A 62 27.43 -3.30 -8.92
C PRO A 62 27.63 -2.87 -7.46
N ALA A 63 26.72 -3.24 -6.55
CA ALA A 63 26.84 -2.93 -5.12
C ALA A 63 28.06 -3.63 -4.50
N ARG A 64 28.27 -4.94 -4.77
CA ARG A 64 29.47 -5.67 -4.33
C ARG A 64 30.76 -5.03 -4.86
N ARG A 65 30.75 -4.51 -6.09
CA ARG A 65 31.89 -3.79 -6.66
C ARG A 65 32.14 -2.49 -5.91
N ALA A 66 31.12 -1.70 -5.65
CA ALA A 66 31.22 -0.46 -4.89
C ALA A 66 31.78 -0.70 -3.48
N LEU A 67 31.33 -1.75 -2.78
CA LEU A 67 31.88 -2.10 -1.47
C LEU A 67 33.37 -2.48 -1.53
N ARG A 68 33.83 -3.19 -2.56
CA ARG A 68 35.26 -3.49 -2.73
C ARG A 68 36.11 -2.24 -2.99
N GLU A 69 35.57 -1.26 -3.69
CA GLU A 69 36.29 -0.03 -4.06
C GLU A 69 36.27 1.02 -2.94
N ARG A 70 35.16 1.16 -2.22
CA ARG A 70 34.91 2.25 -1.25
C ARG A 70 34.77 1.78 0.21
N GLY A 71 34.53 0.48 0.45
CA GLY A 71 34.19 -0.03 1.77
C GLY A 71 35.25 0.18 2.83
N SER A 72 36.53 0.37 2.44
CA SER A 72 37.61 0.70 3.38
C SER A 72 37.47 2.10 4.01
N GLN A 73 36.67 2.98 3.44
CA GLN A 73 36.41 4.33 3.97
C GLN A 73 35.42 4.28 5.16
N ASP A 74 34.51 3.31 5.15
CA ASP A 74 33.55 3.04 6.22
C ASP A 74 33.42 1.53 6.44
N PRO A 75 34.35 0.90 7.17
CA PRO A 75 34.37 -0.55 7.32
C PRO A 75 33.14 -1.11 8.03
N ALA A 76 32.58 -0.39 9.02
CA ALA A 76 31.41 -0.84 9.78
C ALA A 76 30.17 -0.89 8.87
N LEU A 77 29.86 0.21 8.19
CA LEU A 77 28.75 0.29 7.25
C LEU A 77 28.91 -0.71 6.10
N SER A 78 30.12 -0.88 5.58
CA SER A 78 30.42 -1.84 4.52
C SER A 78 30.20 -3.28 4.97
N ALA A 79 30.62 -3.65 6.19
CA ALA A 79 30.42 -4.98 6.75
C ALA A 79 28.93 -5.28 6.94
N LEU A 80 28.14 -4.34 7.50
CA LEU A 80 26.71 -4.50 7.68
C LEU A 80 25.95 -4.59 6.36
N THR A 81 26.33 -3.74 5.38
CA THR A 81 25.74 -3.77 4.04
C THR A 81 26.02 -5.10 3.32
N ALA A 82 27.26 -5.58 3.37
CA ALA A 82 27.63 -6.88 2.80
C ALA A 82 26.87 -8.02 3.48
N PHE A 83 26.81 -8.01 4.80
CA PHE A 83 26.25 -9.07 5.61
C PHE A 83 24.73 -9.15 5.50
N PHE A 84 24.02 -8.09 5.87
CA PHE A 84 22.57 -8.11 5.95
C PHE A 84 21.89 -7.90 4.59
N LEU A 85 22.40 -6.97 3.76
CA LEU A 85 21.70 -6.57 2.55
C LEU A 85 22.15 -7.37 1.31
N LEU A 86 23.41 -7.81 1.22
CA LEU A 86 23.89 -8.62 0.11
C LEU A 86 23.94 -10.12 0.40
N GLY A 87 23.81 -10.52 1.67
CA GLY A 87 23.90 -11.90 2.09
C GLY A 87 25.32 -12.49 1.95
N ASP A 88 26.36 -11.65 1.84
CA ASP A 88 27.73 -12.09 1.71
C ASP A 88 28.28 -12.51 3.09
N PRO A 89 29.03 -13.66 3.20
CA PRO A 89 29.64 -14.04 4.45
C PRO A 89 30.68 -13.02 4.93
N VAL A 90 30.64 -12.68 6.23
CA VAL A 90 31.52 -11.69 6.88
C VAL A 90 32.23 -12.32 8.07
N ARG A 91 33.46 -11.91 8.35
CA ARG A 91 34.21 -12.38 9.51
C ARG A 91 33.60 -11.89 10.82
N SER A 92 33.60 -12.77 11.84
CA SER A 92 33.13 -12.44 13.19
C SER A 92 33.75 -11.16 13.73
N SER A 93 35.06 -11.00 13.58
CA SER A 93 35.80 -9.79 14.02
C SER A 93 35.31 -8.50 13.35
N ALA A 94 34.86 -8.56 12.10
CA ALA A 94 34.34 -7.39 11.40
C ALA A 94 32.93 -7.02 11.92
N LEU A 95 32.11 -8.01 12.26
CA LEU A 95 30.81 -7.78 12.92
C LEU A 95 30.99 -7.24 14.34
N ASP A 96 31.97 -7.78 15.12
CA ASP A 96 32.31 -7.26 16.45
C ASP A 96 32.81 -5.81 16.39
N ALA A 97 33.54 -5.45 15.32
CA ALA A 97 34.00 -4.08 15.09
C ALA A 97 32.88 -3.14 14.61
N ALA A 98 31.85 -3.65 13.93
CA ALA A 98 30.73 -2.85 13.46
C ALA A 98 29.63 -2.68 14.53
N LEU A 99 29.45 -3.68 15.40
CA LEU A 99 28.41 -3.75 16.43
C LEU A 99 29.07 -3.94 17.79
N HIS A 100 29.61 -2.87 18.36
CA HIS A 100 30.49 -2.91 19.53
C HIS A 100 29.86 -3.52 20.79
N THR A 101 28.54 -3.38 20.96
CA THR A 101 27.83 -3.86 22.14
C THR A 101 27.28 -5.26 21.94
N VAL A 102 26.69 -5.51 20.79
CA VAL A 102 26.04 -6.80 20.46
C VAL A 102 27.05 -7.81 19.94
N GLY A 103 27.91 -7.40 19.01
CA GLY A 103 28.87 -8.26 18.36
C GLY A 103 28.25 -9.47 17.66
N ALA A 104 29.10 -10.33 17.10
CA ALA A 104 28.66 -11.56 16.43
C ALA A 104 27.91 -12.49 17.37
N SER A 105 28.36 -12.62 18.63
CA SER A 105 27.73 -13.50 19.63
C SER A 105 26.30 -13.06 20.00
N GLY A 106 26.05 -11.76 20.06
CA GLY A 106 24.71 -11.22 20.29
C GLY A 106 23.81 -11.44 19.09
N LEU A 107 24.31 -11.27 17.86
CA LEU A 107 23.57 -11.57 16.65
C LEU A 107 23.13 -13.04 16.59
N VAL A 108 24.00 -14.00 16.97
CA VAL A 108 23.63 -15.42 17.09
C VAL A 108 22.50 -15.63 18.11
N ARG A 109 22.59 -14.98 19.29
CA ARG A 109 21.53 -15.05 20.32
C ARG A 109 20.19 -14.49 19.82
N LEU A 110 20.22 -13.46 18.97
CA LEU A 110 19.03 -12.86 18.36
C LEU A 110 18.49 -13.67 17.17
N GLY A 111 19.18 -14.75 16.74
CA GLY A 111 18.77 -15.54 15.58
C GLY A 111 18.97 -14.84 14.24
N LEU A 112 19.87 -13.84 14.17
CA LEU A 112 20.16 -13.06 12.96
C LEU A 112 21.36 -13.60 12.17
N VAL A 113 22.05 -14.63 12.68
CA VAL A 113 23.29 -15.19 12.13
C VAL A 113 23.26 -16.70 12.19
N GLU A 114 23.70 -17.34 11.11
CA GLU A 114 23.99 -18.76 11.02
C GLU A 114 25.51 -18.98 10.97
N GLU A 115 25.99 -20.11 11.52
CA GLU A 115 27.38 -20.52 11.31
C GLU A 115 27.55 -20.93 9.82
N SER A 116 28.52 -20.34 9.13
CA SER A 116 28.83 -20.69 7.74
C SER A 116 29.33 -22.12 7.64
N THR A 117 28.65 -22.98 6.88
CA THR A 117 29.06 -24.37 6.60
C THR A 117 30.21 -24.48 5.59
N GLU A 118 30.63 -23.39 4.96
CA GLU A 118 31.71 -23.41 3.96
C GLU A 118 33.14 -23.55 4.51
N GLY A 119 33.30 -23.85 5.81
CA GLY A 119 34.62 -24.04 6.45
C GLY A 119 34.95 -25.44 6.91
N THR A 120 34.04 -26.41 6.82
CA THR A 120 34.26 -27.78 7.31
C THR A 120 34.70 -28.77 6.21
N SER A 121 35.81 -28.49 5.51
CA SER A 121 36.56 -29.56 4.86
C SER A 121 37.55 -30.13 5.86
N THR A 122 37.19 -31.30 6.45
CA THR A 122 38.07 -32.33 7.01
C THR A 122 39.45 -31.87 7.46
N GLY A 123 39.54 -31.31 8.67
CA GLY A 123 40.82 -31.09 9.31
C GLY A 123 40.57 -30.84 10.79
N THR A 124 40.91 -31.82 11.61
CA THR A 124 41.06 -31.72 13.07
C THR A 124 41.99 -30.56 13.40
N ALA A 125 41.45 -29.36 13.63
CA ALA A 125 42.18 -28.24 14.17
C ALA A 125 41.52 -27.78 15.48
N THR A 126 41.92 -28.43 16.57
CA THR A 126 41.88 -27.86 17.91
C THR A 126 42.91 -26.73 17.96
N GLY A 127 42.49 -25.49 17.60
CA GLY A 127 43.34 -24.31 17.67
C GLY A 127 42.49 -23.10 18.07
N ALA A 128 42.71 -22.59 19.27
CA ALA A 128 42.20 -21.28 19.69
C ALA A 128 42.75 -20.19 18.72
N GLY A 129 41.88 -19.50 17.98
CA GLY A 129 42.27 -18.36 17.18
C GLY A 129 41.70 -18.25 15.76
N THR A 130 40.66 -19.03 15.40
CA THR A 130 40.01 -18.85 14.08
C THR A 130 38.94 -17.79 14.17
N ASP A 131 39.05 -16.74 13.34
CA ASP A 131 38.04 -15.72 13.11
C ASP A 131 37.02 -16.29 12.08
N PRO A 132 35.85 -16.83 12.52
CA PRO A 132 34.95 -17.56 11.64
C PRO A 132 34.24 -16.60 10.66
N LEU A 133 33.93 -17.13 9.48
CA LEU A 133 32.98 -16.50 8.57
C LEU A 133 31.56 -16.84 9.05
N LEU A 134 30.72 -15.83 9.12
CA LEU A 134 29.32 -15.93 9.49
C LEU A 134 28.46 -15.52 8.31
N SER A 135 27.31 -16.17 8.15
CA SER A 135 26.27 -15.81 7.15
C SER A 135 25.05 -15.24 7.87
N ALA A 136 24.39 -14.28 7.26
CA ALA A 136 23.14 -13.76 7.78
C ALA A 136 22.03 -14.82 7.70
N ALA A 137 21.28 -14.97 8.79
CA ALA A 137 20.06 -15.79 8.82
C ALA A 137 18.83 -15.00 8.31
N MET A 138 18.88 -13.67 8.44
CA MET A 138 17.82 -12.75 8.09
C MET A 138 18.39 -11.57 7.29
N ASP A 139 17.59 -11.02 6.40
CA ASP A 139 17.76 -9.66 5.90
C ASP A 139 17.44 -8.70 7.06
N LEU A 140 18.28 -7.70 7.27
CA LEU A 140 18.00 -6.60 8.18
C LEU A 140 18.36 -5.30 7.46
N ARG A 141 17.35 -4.52 7.14
CA ARG A 141 17.55 -3.32 6.34
C ARG A 141 17.08 -2.04 7.01
N PRO A 142 17.77 -0.92 6.78
CA PRO A 142 17.26 0.39 7.17
C PRO A 142 16.01 0.71 6.35
N TYR A 143 15.08 1.39 7.00
CA TYR A 143 13.82 1.82 6.41
C TYR A 143 13.53 3.26 6.81
N ALA A 144 13.31 4.13 5.82
CA ALA A 144 12.93 5.51 6.02
C ALA A 144 11.41 5.66 5.91
N THR A 145 10.82 6.41 6.82
CA THR A 145 9.42 6.84 6.78
C THR A 145 9.38 8.36 6.57
N ASP A 146 8.17 8.93 6.47
CA ASP A 146 8.00 10.40 6.42
C ASP A 146 8.36 11.09 7.76
N SER A 147 8.55 10.31 8.84
CA SER A 147 9.13 10.80 10.09
C SER A 147 10.65 10.82 9.96
N SER A 148 11.32 11.70 10.71
CA SER A 148 12.78 11.78 10.76
C SER A 148 13.45 10.62 11.53
N GLU A 149 12.67 9.63 11.96
CA GLU A 149 13.14 8.50 12.75
C GLU A 149 13.66 7.38 11.87
N GLU A 150 14.85 6.88 12.17
CA GLU A 150 15.45 5.72 11.53
C GLU A 150 14.82 4.43 12.05
N LEU A 151 14.37 3.58 11.14
CA LEU A 151 13.82 2.27 11.41
C LEU A 151 14.68 1.17 10.76
N TRP A 152 14.61 -0.03 11.33
CA TRP A 152 15.23 -1.23 10.75
C TRP A 152 14.21 -2.36 10.69
N VAL A 153 14.18 -3.08 9.59
CA VAL A 153 13.21 -4.15 9.35
C VAL A 153 13.93 -5.44 9.03
N ALA A 154 13.73 -6.45 9.89
CA ALA A 154 14.14 -7.81 9.63
C ALA A 154 13.08 -8.54 8.81
N SER A 155 13.52 -9.37 7.87
CA SER A 155 12.71 -10.29 7.07
C SER A 155 13.55 -11.46 6.62
N ASP A 156 12.96 -12.45 5.95
CA ASP A 156 13.76 -13.54 5.40
C ASP A 156 14.63 -13.05 4.23
N LEU A 157 15.77 -13.73 4.04
CA LEU A 157 16.67 -13.47 2.92
C LEU A 157 15.97 -13.76 1.58
N GLY A 158 16.03 -12.81 0.66
CA GLY A 158 15.49 -12.96 -0.68
C GLY A 158 16.28 -13.94 -1.55
N ALA A 159 15.71 -14.30 -2.70
CA ALA A 159 16.29 -15.27 -3.63
C ALA A 159 17.67 -14.90 -4.17
N PHE A 160 18.01 -13.61 -4.24
CA PHE A 160 19.34 -13.17 -4.66
C PHE A 160 20.40 -13.24 -3.54
N GLN A 161 19.97 -13.21 -2.28
CA GLN A 161 20.86 -13.30 -1.11
C GLN A 161 21.17 -14.75 -0.72
N ARG A 162 20.20 -15.65 -0.93
CA ARG A 162 20.33 -17.06 -0.61
C ARG A 162 20.06 -17.93 -1.83
N PRO A 163 21.01 -18.79 -2.27
CA PRO A 163 20.77 -19.72 -3.36
C PRO A 163 19.76 -20.81 -2.91
N GLY A 164 18.83 -21.14 -3.80
CA GLY A 164 17.84 -22.20 -3.58
C GLY A 164 16.40 -21.71 -3.68
N VAL A 165 15.47 -22.62 -3.35
CA VAL A 165 14.05 -22.34 -3.28
C VAL A 165 13.75 -21.66 -1.95
N LEU A 166 12.91 -20.62 -1.96
CA LEU A 166 12.47 -19.93 -0.75
C LEU A 166 11.69 -20.88 0.16
N ARG A 167 11.66 -20.58 1.44
CA ARG A 167 10.88 -21.35 2.44
C ARG A 167 9.38 -21.22 2.15
N HIS A 168 8.60 -22.24 2.48
CA HIS A 168 7.14 -22.19 2.35
C HIS A 168 6.50 -21.14 3.29
N ASP A 169 7.08 -20.98 4.48
CA ASP A 169 6.73 -20.00 5.51
C ASP A 169 7.59 -18.73 5.43
N HIS A 170 8.04 -18.38 4.23
CA HIS A 170 8.88 -17.22 3.97
C HIS A 170 8.20 -15.93 4.43
N VAL A 171 8.91 -15.11 5.19
CA VAL A 171 8.45 -13.81 5.64
C VAL A 171 9.00 -12.75 4.69
N LEU A 172 8.13 -12.25 3.83
CA LEU A 172 8.50 -11.23 2.84
C LEU A 172 9.04 -9.96 3.51
N GLY A 173 10.08 -9.41 2.90
CA GLY A 173 10.56 -8.08 3.20
C GLY A 173 9.68 -6.98 2.59
N ILE A 174 10.17 -5.74 2.70
CA ILE A 174 9.50 -4.57 2.15
C ILE A 174 9.68 -4.59 0.62
N GLY A 175 8.61 -4.84 -0.09
CA GLY A 175 8.56 -4.83 -1.55
C GLY A 175 7.68 -3.71 -2.12
N GLY A 176 7.58 -3.67 -3.45
CA GLY A 176 6.75 -2.69 -4.17
C GLY A 176 5.27 -2.71 -3.75
N ALA A 177 4.69 -3.90 -3.56
CA ALA A 177 3.31 -4.06 -3.09
C ALA A 177 3.10 -3.45 -1.69
N SER A 178 4.00 -3.77 -0.75
CA SER A 178 3.93 -3.21 0.62
C SER A 178 4.02 -1.69 0.60
N THR A 179 4.93 -1.12 -0.20
CA THR A 179 5.09 0.34 -0.35
C THR A 179 3.87 0.97 -1.02
N THR A 180 3.33 0.35 -2.06
CA THR A 180 2.10 0.82 -2.73
C THR A 180 0.94 0.88 -1.74
N LEU A 181 0.76 -0.14 -0.90
CA LEU A 181 -0.31 -0.17 0.10
C LEU A 181 -0.12 0.93 1.16
N VAL A 182 1.10 1.13 1.67
CA VAL A 182 1.44 2.24 2.58
C VAL A 182 1.07 3.60 1.96
N GLN A 183 1.41 3.80 0.69
CA GLN A 183 1.20 5.07 -0.04
C GLN A 183 -0.26 5.29 -0.45
N SER A 184 -1.08 4.23 -0.47
CA SER A 184 -2.51 4.31 -0.80
C SER A 184 -3.44 4.25 0.41
N THR A 185 -2.92 3.98 1.62
CA THR A 185 -3.69 3.94 2.87
C THR A 185 -3.79 5.33 3.48
N PRO A 186 -4.99 5.89 3.70
CA PRO A 186 -5.18 7.19 4.32
C PRO A 186 -4.69 7.23 5.77
N ARG A 187 -4.00 8.30 6.14
CA ARG A 187 -3.49 8.52 7.49
C ARG A 187 -4.43 9.41 8.29
N ARG A 188 -5.58 8.87 8.69
CA ARG A 188 -6.53 9.55 9.59
C ARG A 188 -6.43 8.99 11.00
N PRO A 189 -6.58 9.81 12.06
CA PRO A 189 -6.65 9.30 13.43
C PRO A 189 -7.79 8.30 13.58
N VAL A 190 -7.48 7.13 14.17
CA VAL A 190 -8.45 6.06 14.44
C VAL A 190 -8.17 5.43 15.80
N ALA A 191 -9.22 4.94 16.48
CA ALA A 191 -9.03 4.24 17.75
C ALA A 191 -8.46 2.83 17.50
N THR A 192 -8.97 2.12 16.50
CA THR A 192 -8.59 0.73 16.25
C THR A 192 -8.24 0.49 14.79
N ALA A 193 -7.13 -0.23 14.55
CA ALA A 193 -6.75 -0.67 13.21
C ALA A 193 -6.39 -2.16 13.19
N LEU A 194 -6.60 -2.82 12.06
CA LEU A 194 -6.21 -4.19 11.79
C LEU A 194 -5.20 -4.23 10.63
N ASP A 195 -4.06 -4.85 10.87
CA ASP A 195 -3.11 -5.29 9.85
C ASP A 195 -3.32 -6.79 9.59
N LEU A 196 -3.99 -7.12 8.51
CA LEU A 196 -4.37 -8.49 8.16
C LEU A 196 -3.32 -9.11 7.25
N GLY A 197 -2.61 -10.14 7.73
CA GLY A 197 -1.45 -10.72 7.05
C GLY A 197 -0.21 -9.84 7.22
N THR A 198 0.20 -9.60 8.47
CA THR A 198 1.19 -8.57 8.81
C THR A 198 2.60 -8.84 8.27
N GLY A 199 2.98 -10.11 8.04
CA GLY A 199 4.30 -10.47 7.52
C GLY A 199 5.45 -9.99 8.43
N CYS A 200 6.24 -9.04 7.93
CA CYS A 200 7.32 -8.40 8.71
C CYS A 200 6.85 -7.19 9.54
N GLY A 201 5.56 -6.82 9.50
CA GLY A 201 4.98 -5.75 10.33
C GLY A 201 5.00 -4.35 9.71
N ILE A 202 5.30 -4.22 8.42
CA ILE A 202 5.47 -2.89 7.80
C ILE A 202 4.18 -2.06 7.81
N GLN A 203 3.01 -2.67 7.56
CA GLN A 203 1.74 -1.95 7.64
C GLN A 203 1.43 -1.54 9.08
N THR A 204 1.72 -2.41 10.04
CA THR A 204 1.60 -2.11 11.48
C THR A 204 2.43 -0.87 11.87
N PHE A 205 3.66 -0.70 11.35
CA PHE A 205 4.47 0.50 11.62
C PHE A 205 3.76 1.79 11.20
N HIS A 206 3.21 1.80 9.99
CA HIS A 206 2.51 2.97 9.46
C HIS A 206 1.18 3.22 10.17
N LEU A 207 0.45 2.16 10.56
CA LEU A 207 -0.79 2.29 11.32
C LEU A 207 -0.56 2.89 12.70
N LEU A 208 0.53 2.52 13.40
CA LEU A 208 0.89 3.06 14.72
C LEU A 208 1.08 4.58 14.74
N ALA A 209 1.37 5.20 13.61
CA ALA A 209 1.50 6.65 13.51
C ALA A 209 0.17 7.39 13.66
N HIS A 210 -0.97 6.72 13.49
CA HIS A 210 -2.29 7.37 13.51
C HIS A 210 -3.42 6.52 14.13
N ALA A 211 -3.14 5.27 14.55
CA ALA A 211 -4.07 4.42 15.29
C ALA A 211 -3.67 4.38 16.78
N GLU A 212 -4.65 4.39 17.69
CA GLU A 212 -4.40 4.22 19.12
C GLU A 212 -4.01 2.77 19.44
N HIS A 213 -4.69 1.80 18.82
CA HIS A 213 -4.43 0.37 18.97
C HIS A 213 -4.39 -0.32 17.60
N VAL A 214 -3.40 -1.18 17.39
CA VAL A 214 -3.27 -2.00 16.18
C VAL A 214 -3.35 -3.47 16.57
N THR A 215 -4.22 -4.22 15.89
CA THR A 215 -4.18 -5.68 15.90
C THR A 215 -3.48 -6.13 14.62
N ALA A 216 -2.44 -6.94 14.74
CA ALA A 216 -1.71 -7.51 13.62
C ALA A 216 -1.91 -9.04 13.62
N THR A 217 -2.38 -9.58 12.52
CA THR A 217 -2.68 -11.02 12.40
C THR A 217 -1.85 -11.66 11.30
N ASP A 218 -1.52 -12.92 11.47
CA ASP A 218 -0.89 -13.74 10.44
C ASP A 218 -1.18 -15.22 10.69
N ILE A 219 -1.13 -16.04 9.65
CA ILE A 219 -1.24 -17.50 9.75
C ILE A 219 0.09 -18.15 10.20
N SER A 220 1.21 -17.43 10.02
CA SER A 220 2.57 -17.87 10.32
C SER A 220 3.03 -17.38 11.69
N GLU A 221 3.39 -18.31 12.60
CA GLU A 221 4.04 -17.94 13.86
C GLU A 221 5.38 -17.23 13.64
N ARG A 222 6.12 -17.57 12.57
CA ARG A 222 7.37 -16.89 12.20
C ARG A 222 7.13 -15.45 11.78
N ALA A 223 6.09 -15.17 10.99
CA ALA A 223 5.71 -13.81 10.62
C ALA A 223 5.41 -12.96 11.86
N LEU A 224 4.61 -13.47 12.79
CA LEU A 224 4.32 -12.77 14.05
C LEU A 224 5.56 -12.59 14.94
N ALA A 225 6.49 -13.56 14.95
CA ALA A 225 7.76 -13.41 15.65
C ALA A 225 8.64 -12.33 15.01
N THR A 226 8.69 -12.28 13.68
CA THR A 226 9.42 -11.26 12.93
C THR A 226 8.81 -9.88 13.16
N THR A 227 7.49 -9.77 13.06
CA THR A 227 6.77 -8.53 13.40
C THR A 227 7.07 -8.08 14.83
N ARG A 228 7.01 -9.01 15.82
CA ARG A 228 7.35 -8.68 17.21
C ARG A 228 8.79 -8.18 17.36
N PHE A 229 9.75 -8.89 16.75
CA PHE A 229 11.15 -8.45 16.75
C PHE A 229 11.30 -7.02 16.19
N ASN A 230 10.68 -6.76 15.06
CA ASN A 230 10.71 -5.46 14.39
C ASN A 230 10.07 -4.35 15.24
N LEU A 231 8.97 -4.64 15.94
CA LEU A 231 8.33 -3.72 16.87
C LEU A 231 9.24 -3.41 18.08
N VAL A 232 9.87 -4.42 18.67
CA VAL A 232 10.81 -4.24 19.80
C VAL A 232 12.04 -3.46 19.36
N LEU A 233 12.61 -3.80 18.19
CA LEU A 233 13.79 -3.12 17.64
C LEU A 233 13.53 -1.63 17.42
N ASN A 234 12.32 -1.27 16.98
CA ASN A 234 11.95 0.09 16.65
C ASN A 234 11.06 0.76 17.72
N ALA A 235 10.93 0.15 18.90
CA ALA A 235 10.00 0.61 19.93
C ALA A 235 10.11 2.11 20.27
N PRO A 236 11.31 2.71 20.43
CA PRO A 236 11.41 4.16 20.69
C PRO A 236 10.84 5.03 19.57
N ALA A 237 11.12 4.69 18.31
CA ALA A 237 10.63 5.44 17.15
C ALA A 237 9.12 5.27 16.92
N LEU A 238 8.57 4.12 17.31
CA LEU A 238 7.14 3.80 17.19
C LEU A 238 6.32 4.23 18.41
N GLY A 239 6.96 4.82 19.44
CA GLY A 239 6.29 5.20 20.68
C GLY A 239 5.75 4.00 21.47
N LEU A 240 6.47 2.87 21.45
CA LEU A 240 6.11 1.63 22.12
C LEU A 240 6.95 1.38 23.36
N ASP A 241 6.37 0.70 24.35
CA ASP A 241 7.11 0.06 25.44
C ASP A 241 7.44 -1.38 25.04
N PRO A 242 8.72 -1.74 24.85
CA PRO A 242 9.10 -3.07 24.39
C PRO A 242 8.72 -4.21 25.35
N GLU A 243 8.48 -3.90 26.63
CA GLU A 243 8.04 -4.87 27.64
C GLU A 243 6.50 -4.98 27.71
N ARG A 244 5.77 -4.00 27.14
CA ARG A 244 4.32 -3.91 27.18
C ARG A 244 3.74 -3.56 25.80
N LEU A 245 4.15 -4.30 24.77
CA LEU A 245 3.68 -4.07 23.39
C LEU A 245 2.15 -4.10 23.30
N GLU A 246 1.51 -4.95 24.12
CA GLU A 246 0.05 -5.14 24.17
C GLU A 246 -0.73 -3.89 24.56
N ASP A 247 -0.08 -2.89 25.13
CA ASP A 247 -0.72 -1.59 25.39
C ASP A 247 -1.13 -0.88 24.09
N ARG A 248 -0.44 -1.17 22.97
CA ARG A 248 -0.66 -0.56 21.66
C ARG A 248 -0.84 -1.57 20.54
N VAL A 249 -0.21 -2.75 20.62
CA VAL A 249 -0.19 -3.74 19.54
C VAL A 249 -0.56 -5.12 20.06
N ARG A 250 -1.56 -5.73 19.45
CA ARG A 250 -1.95 -7.12 19.68
C ARG A 250 -1.53 -7.98 18.50
N LEU A 251 -0.84 -9.09 18.77
CA LEU A 251 -0.43 -10.07 17.78
C LEU A 251 -1.30 -11.32 17.91
N GLU A 252 -1.98 -11.71 16.85
CA GLU A 252 -2.94 -12.82 16.86
C GLU A 252 -2.65 -13.81 15.71
N LEU A 253 -2.52 -15.08 16.06
CA LEU A 253 -2.28 -16.17 15.11
C LEU A 253 -3.60 -16.74 14.60
N GLY A 254 -3.75 -16.85 13.31
CA GLY A 254 -4.86 -17.55 12.67
C GLY A 254 -5.06 -17.17 11.21
N SER A 255 -6.02 -17.82 10.58
CA SER A 255 -6.30 -17.65 9.16
C SER A 255 -7.29 -16.52 8.92
N MET A 256 -6.95 -15.62 8.02
CA MET A 256 -7.83 -14.55 7.57
C MET A 256 -8.48 -13.78 8.74
N LEU A 257 -9.81 -13.68 8.77
CA LEU A 257 -10.57 -12.94 9.79
C LEU A 257 -10.91 -13.77 11.05
N GLU A 258 -10.53 -15.05 11.11
CA GLU A 258 -10.84 -15.92 12.26
C GLU A 258 -10.33 -15.36 13.60
N PRO A 259 -9.07 -14.84 13.70
CA PRO A 259 -8.54 -14.35 14.98
C PRO A 259 -9.28 -13.13 15.51
N VAL A 260 -9.96 -12.40 14.64
CA VAL A 260 -10.65 -11.14 14.96
C VAL A 260 -12.18 -11.26 14.87
N ALA A 261 -12.71 -12.49 14.84
CA ALA A 261 -14.14 -12.72 14.76
C ALA A 261 -14.91 -12.00 15.88
N GLY A 262 -15.92 -11.21 15.49
CA GLY A 262 -16.73 -10.42 16.43
C GLY A 262 -16.07 -9.12 16.92
N GLN A 263 -14.86 -8.79 16.48
CA GLN A 263 -14.24 -7.49 16.69
C GLN A 263 -14.59 -6.55 15.53
N HIS A 264 -14.49 -5.23 15.79
CA HIS A 264 -14.73 -4.22 14.77
C HIS A 264 -13.61 -3.18 14.79
N PHE A 265 -13.18 -2.75 13.60
CA PHE A 265 -12.06 -1.85 13.40
C PHE A 265 -12.47 -0.62 12.60
N ASP A 266 -11.92 0.53 12.97
CA ASP A 266 -12.09 1.79 12.23
C ASP A 266 -11.32 1.76 10.89
N MET A 267 -10.23 0.98 10.85
CA MET A 267 -9.42 0.81 9.65
C MET A 267 -8.88 -0.63 9.56
N VAL A 268 -9.00 -1.24 8.39
CA VAL A 268 -8.38 -2.52 8.05
C VAL A 268 -7.43 -2.31 6.89
N VAL A 269 -6.21 -2.82 7.00
CA VAL A 269 -5.22 -2.80 5.92
C VAL A 269 -4.77 -4.22 5.64
N SER A 270 -4.63 -4.60 4.37
CA SER A 270 -4.17 -5.94 4.01
C SER A 270 -3.43 -5.96 2.67
N ASN A 271 -2.30 -6.66 2.66
CA ASN A 271 -1.71 -7.20 1.45
C ASN A 271 -1.89 -8.73 1.49
N PRO A 272 -3.07 -9.25 1.14
CA PRO A 272 -3.39 -10.65 1.32
C PRO A 272 -2.60 -11.55 0.36
N PRO A 273 -2.51 -12.86 0.62
CA PRO A 273 -1.87 -13.81 -0.29
C PRO A 273 -2.75 -14.05 -1.54
N PHE A 274 -2.80 -13.07 -2.44
CA PHE A 274 -3.70 -13.06 -3.60
C PHE A 274 -3.16 -13.78 -4.84
N VAL A 275 -1.92 -14.32 -4.83
CA VAL A 275 -1.35 -14.94 -6.01
C VAL A 275 -2.12 -16.21 -6.37
N ILE A 276 -2.64 -16.24 -7.59
CA ILE A 276 -3.34 -17.40 -8.15
C ILE A 276 -2.29 -18.43 -8.56
N THR A 277 -2.29 -19.58 -7.89
CA THR A 277 -1.37 -20.69 -8.16
C THR A 277 -2.17 -21.92 -8.65
N PRO A 278 -1.73 -22.61 -9.70
CA PRO A 278 -2.41 -23.83 -10.16
C PRO A 278 -2.52 -24.88 -9.07
N ARG A 279 -3.67 -25.55 -8.94
CA ARG A 279 -3.90 -26.61 -7.95
C ARG A 279 -3.66 -27.97 -8.55
N THR A 280 -2.81 -28.77 -7.92
CA THR A 280 -2.63 -30.18 -8.28
C THR A 280 -3.26 -31.07 -7.22
N PRO A 281 -3.95 -32.17 -7.61
CA PRO A 281 -4.61 -33.08 -6.64
C PRO A 281 -3.66 -33.75 -5.64
N GLN A 282 -2.34 -33.69 -5.87
CA GLN A 282 -1.31 -34.30 -5.05
C GLN A 282 -0.55 -33.28 -4.19
N GLU A 283 -0.87 -31.99 -4.28
CA GLU A 283 -0.20 -30.95 -3.52
C GLU A 283 -0.48 -31.11 -2.02
N SER A 284 0.57 -31.22 -1.21
CA SER A 284 0.46 -31.23 0.25
C SER A 284 0.41 -29.81 0.80
N ASP A 285 -0.23 -29.61 1.96
CA ASP A 285 -0.26 -28.30 2.63
C ASP A 285 1.14 -27.76 2.95
N THR A 286 2.14 -28.63 3.04
CA THR A 286 3.54 -28.29 3.30
C THR A 286 4.30 -27.80 2.06
N GLU A 287 3.74 -27.92 0.87
CA GLU A 287 4.34 -27.47 -0.39
C GLU A 287 3.86 -26.08 -0.83
N ARG A 288 2.93 -25.48 -0.09
CA ARG A 288 2.35 -24.17 -0.40
C ARG A 288 3.17 -23.03 0.17
N PHE A 289 3.38 -22.01 -0.62
CA PHE A 289 4.00 -20.75 -0.20
C PHE A 289 2.95 -19.88 0.50
N THR A 290 2.86 -19.97 1.83
CA THR A 290 1.80 -19.30 2.61
C THR A 290 1.78 -17.79 2.48
N TYR A 291 2.90 -17.17 2.11
CA TYR A 291 3.03 -15.71 1.98
C TYR A 291 2.39 -15.14 0.72
N ARG A 292 2.17 -15.95 -0.32
CA ARG A 292 1.59 -15.48 -1.60
C ARG A 292 0.36 -16.25 -2.04
N ASP A 293 0.24 -17.51 -1.62
CA ASP A 293 -0.78 -18.46 -2.05
C ASP A 293 -1.77 -18.73 -0.91
N GLY A 294 -2.99 -18.23 -1.06
CA GLY A 294 -4.07 -18.42 -0.09
C GLY A 294 -4.66 -19.81 -0.01
N GLY A 295 -4.13 -20.80 -0.74
CA GLY A 295 -4.60 -22.18 -0.70
C GLY A 295 -5.93 -22.44 -1.41
N LEU A 296 -6.56 -21.43 -1.99
CA LEU A 296 -7.84 -21.52 -2.72
C LEU A 296 -7.63 -21.39 -4.23
N PRO A 297 -8.47 -22.02 -5.07
CA PRO A 297 -8.34 -21.90 -6.52
C PRO A 297 -8.77 -20.53 -7.02
N GLY A 298 -8.07 -20.01 -8.03
CA GLY A 298 -8.36 -18.75 -8.68
C GLY A 298 -8.34 -17.57 -7.72
N ASP A 299 -9.21 -16.61 -7.94
CA ASP A 299 -9.37 -15.39 -7.12
C ASP A 299 -10.25 -15.56 -5.88
N ARG A 300 -10.55 -16.81 -5.51
CA ARG A 300 -11.53 -17.12 -4.47
C ARG A 300 -11.17 -16.52 -3.10
N ILE A 301 -9.88 -16.43 -2.76
CA ILE A 301 -9.46 -15.84 -1.49
C ILE A 301 -9.81 -14.36 -1.42
N VAL A 302 -9.60 -13.63 -2.52
CA VAL A 302 -9.95 -12.21 -2.62
C VAL A 302 -11.47 -12.04 -2.55
N ARG A 303 -12.22 -12.89 -3.27
CA ARG A 303 -13.69 -12.89 -3.23
C ARG A 303 -14.22 -13.09 -1.82
N GLU A 304 -13.75 -14.12 -1.12
CA GLU A 304 -14.19 -14.42 0.26
C GLU A 304 -13.82 -13.28 1.21
N LEU A 305 -12.62 -12.71 1.05
CA LEU A 305 -12.16 -11.59 1.86
C LEU A 305 -13.02 -10.34 1.64
N LEU A 306 -13.25 -9.91 0.41
CA LEU A 306 -14.06 -8.72 0.11
C LEU A 306 -15.51 -8.88 0.59
N SER A 307 -16.05 -10.09 0.52
CA SER A 307 -17.40 -10.38 1.03
C SER A 307 -17.49 -10.33 2.55
N ALA A 308 -16.40 -10.70 3.26
CA ALA A 308 -16.39 -10.80 4.72
C ALA A 308 -15.92 -9.53 5.44
N LEU A 309 -15.04 -8.73 4.81
CA LEU A 309 -14.43 -7.53 5.41
C LEU A 309 -15.44 -6.55 6.04
N PRO A 310 -16.61 -6.25 5.43
CA PRO A 310 -17.58 -5.35 6.06
C PRO A 310 -18.07 -5.79 7.43
N SER A 311 -18.00 -7.09 7.74
CA SER A 311 -18.44 -7.63 9.04
C SER A 311 -17.48 -7.30 10.20
N VAL A 312 -16.23 -6.97 9.91
CA VAL A 312 -15.22 -6.58 10.89
C VAL A 312 -14.91 -5.08 10.87
N LEU A 313 -15.58 -4.30 10.03
CA LEU A 313 -15.49 -2.85 10.06
C LEU A 313 -16.44 -2.26 11.09
N ALA A 314 -15.98 -1.28 11.85
CA ALA A 314 -16.84 -0.42 12.66
C ALA A 314 -17.79 0.40 11.75
N PRO A 315 -18.91 0.92 12.24
CA PRO A 315 -19.72 1.87 11.48
C PRO A 315 -18.87 3.06 11.01
N GLY A 316 -18.88 3.36 9.71
CA GLY A 316 -17.99 4.35 9.07
C GLY A 316 -16.55 3.89 8.86
N GLY A 317 -16.20 2.69 9.32
CA GLY A 317 -14.87 2.10 9.16
C GLY A 317 -14.54 1.77 7.71
N THR A 318 -13.23 1.75 7.38
CA THR A 318 -12.71 1.55 6.02
C THR A 318 -11.74 0.39 5.95
N ALA A 319 -11.70 -0.29 4.80
CA ALA A 319 -10.67 -1.28 4.49
C ALA A 319 -9.90 -0.89 3.22
N HIS A 320 -8.59 -1.07 3.27
CA HIS A 320 -7.65 -0.73 2.19
C HIS A 320 -6.78 -1.94 1.89
N LEU A 321 -6.81 -2.44 0.66
CA LEU A 321 -6.04 -3.63 0.32
C LEU A 321 -5.59 -3.63 -1.15
N LEU A 322 -4.56 -4.40 -1.43
CA LEU A 322 -4.20 -4.81 -2.77
C LEU A 322 -4.94 -6.11 -3.10
N ALA A 323 -5.27 -6.28 -4.36
CA ALA A 323 -5.98 -7.47 -4.82
C ALA A 323 -5.71 -7.75 -6.29
N ASN A 324 -5.99 -8.99 -6.70
CA ASN A 324 -6.17 -9.37 -8.08
C ASN A 324 -7.52 -10.05 -8.29
N TRP A 325 -7.92 -10.19 -9.53
CA TRP A 325 -9.17 -10.85 -9.92
C TRP A 325 -9.06 -11.46 -11.30
N GLU A 326 -9.67 -12.62 -11.49
CA GLU A 326 -9.80 -13.24 -12.78
C GLU A 326 -10.91 -12.57 -13.62
N ILE A 327 -10.65 -12.40 -14.90
CA ILE A 327 -11.60 -11.85 -15.85
C ILE A 327 -11.93 -12.96 -16.85
N PRO A 328 -13.12 -13.55 -16.78
CA PRO A 328 -13.53 -14.58 -17.72
C PRO A 328 -13.62 -14.05 -19.15
N HIS A 329 -13.43 -14.92 -20.11
CA HIS A 329 -13.64 -14.59 -21.51
C HIS A 329 -15.12 -14.20 -21.76
N ASP A 330 -15.31 -13.06 -22.41
CA ASP A 330 -16.61 -12.60 -22.89
C ASP A 330 -16.58 -12.54 -24.42
N PRO A 331 -17.50 -13.21 -25.14
CA PRO A 331 -17.46 -13.21 -26.61
C PRO A 331 -17.84 -11.86 -27.25
N GLN A 332 -18.37 -10.92 -26.50
CA GLN A 332 -18.86 -9.63 -26.97
C GLN A 332 -17.97 -8.46 -26.55
N ASP A 333 -17.38 -8.54 -25.38
CA ASP A 333 -16.65 -7.43 -24.76
C ASP A 333 -15.21 -7.82 -24.41
N ALA A 334 -14.29 -6.88 -24.53
CA ALA A 334 -12.90 -7.06 -24.10
C ALA A 334 -12.76 -7.07 -22.57
N PRO A 335 -11.71 -7.70 -22.01
CA PRO A 335 -11.46 -7.77 -20.57
C PRO A 335 -11.47 -6.41 -19.87
N GLU A 336 -11.00 -5.35 -20.54
CA GLU A 336 -10.98 -3.97 -20.03
C GLU A 336 -12.39 -3.42 -19.76
N ALA A 337 -13.40 -3.92 -20.46
CA ALA A 337 -14.80 -3.49 -20.28
C ALA A 337 -15.57 -4.35 -19.28
N THR A 338 -15.10 -5.56 -18.98
CA THR A 338 -15.85 -6.55 -18.19
C THR A 338 -15.28 -6.81 -16.80
N TRP A 339 -14.05 -6.39 -16.53
CA TRP A 339 -13.30 -6.74 -15.33
C TRP A 339 -14.05 -6.49 -14.01
N SER A 340 -14.83 -5.41 -13.94
CA SER A 340 -15.52 -5.01 -12.72
C SER A 340 -16.72 -5.91 -12.35
N ARG A 341 -17.25 -6.70 -13.30
CA ARG A 341 -18.44 -7.54 -13.08
C ARG A 341 -18.23 -8.56 -11.95
N GLY A 342 -17.07 -9.23 -11.93
CA GLY A 342 -16.70 -10.16 -10.88
C GLY A 342 -16.60 -9.45 -9.52
N PRO A 343 -15.61 -8.55 -9.33
CA PRO A 343 -15.41 -7.81 -8.07
C PRO A 343 -16.65 -7.09 -7.56
N ALA A 344 -17.46 -6.50 -8.44
CA ALA A 344 -18.71 -5.85 -8.05
C ALA A 344 -19.70 -6.80 -7.39
N SER A 345 -19.75 -8.06 -7.83
CA SER A 345 -20.64 -9.07 -7.28
C SER A 345 -20.21 -9.60 -5.90
N TRP A 346 -18.93 -9.41 -5.51
CA TRP A 346 -18.39 -9.91 -4.24
C TRP A 346 -18.66 -8.96 -3.06
N ILE A 347 -18.96 -7.71 -3.36
CA ILE A 347 -19.13 -6.67 -2.35
C ILE A 347 -20.57 -6.68 -1.86
N PRO A 348 -20.84 -6.86 -0.54
CA PRO A 348 -22.17 -6.85 0.02
C PRO A 348 -22.93 -5.55 -0.27
N GLU A 349 -24.25 -5.68 -0.41
CA GLU A 349 -25.13 -4.54 -0.61
C GLU A 349 -25.01 -3.54 0.57
N GLY A 350 -25.08 -2.25 0.26
CA GLY A 350 -24.93 -1.18 1.24
C GLY A 350 -23.48 -0.83 1.58
N THR A 351 -22.49 -1.66 1.21
CA THR A 351 -21.07 -1.34 1.38
C THR A 351 -20.63 -0.38 0.30
N GLY A 352 -19.99 0.74 0.70
CA GLY A 352 -19.27 1.60 -0.21
C GLY A 352 -18.01 0.94 -0.74
N ALA A 353 -17.71 1.15 -2.02
CA ALA A 353 -16.57 0.51 -2.65
C ALA A 353 -15.93 1.39 -3.71
N TRP A 354 -14.60 1.37 -3.74
CA TRP A 354 -13.82 1.96 -4.82
C TRP A 354 -12.71 0.98 -5.20
N LEU A 355 -12.80 0.43 -6.40
CA LEU A 355 -11.80 -0.47 -6.95
C LEU A 355 -11.12 0.23 -8.12
N ILE A 356 -9.79 0.31 -8.04
CA ILE A 356 -8.95 0.95 -9.05
C ILE A 356 -8.08 -0.13 -9.68
N GLN A 357 -8.41 -0.55 -10.91
CA GLN A 357 -7.57 -1.44 -11.69
C GLN A 357 -6.35 -0.69 -12.21
N ARG A 358 -5.17 -1.18 -11.86
CA ARG A 358 -3.88 -0.58 -12.22
C ARG A 358 -3.19 -1.29 -13.36
N GLU A 359 -3.36 -2.59 -13.43
CA GLU A 359 -2.67 -3.47 -14.37
C GLU A 359 -3.61 -4.57 -14.84
N LEU A 360 -3.39 -5.01 -16.05
CA LEU A 360 -4.07 -6.13 -16.68
C LEU A 360 -3.00 -7.00 -17.34
N GLN A 361 -2.98 -8.28 -17.02
CA GLN A 361 -2.07 -9.27 -17.59
C GLN A 361 -2.86 -10.38 -18.26
N ASP A 362 -2.35 -10.88 -19.37
CA ASP A 362 -2.85 -12.15 -19.92
C ASP A 362 -2.33 -13.36 -19.10
N PRO A 363 -2.89 -14.56 -19.29
CA PRO A 363 -2.44 -15.76 -18.59
C PRO A 363 -0.95 -16.10 -18.76
N CYS A 364 -0.34 -15.77 -19.91
CA CYS A 364 1.08 -16.00 -20.15
C CYS A 364 1.95 -15.02 -19.35
N GLU A 365 1.66 -13.73 -19.44
CA GLU A 365 2.34 -12.68 -18.68
C GLU A 365 2.24 -12.93 -17.17
N TYR A 366 1.06 -13.37 -16.70
CA TYR A 366 0.87 -13.72 -15.31
C TYR A 366 1.75 -14.89 -14.87
N ALA A 367 1.75 -15.98 -15.64
CA ALA A 367 2.59 -17.14 -15.35
C ALA A 367 4.07 -16.78 -15.34
N GLU A 368 4.56 -16.03 -16.33
CA GLU A 368 5.94 -15.56 -16.40
C GLU A 368 6.34 -14.74 -15.17
N THR A 369 5.49 -13.78 -14.79
CA THR A 369 5.69 -12.93 -13.62
C THR A 369 5.94 -13.75 -12.35
N TRP A 370 5.03 -14.69 -12.05
CA TRP A 370 5.09 -15.44 -10.79
C TRP A 370 6.08 -16.59 -10.78
N LEU A 371 6.42 -17.14 -11.95
CA LEU A 371 7.50 -18.12 -12.09
C LEU A 371 8.88 -17.46 -11.93
N GLN A 372 9.04 -16.22 -12.39
CA GLN A 372 10.25 -15.43 -12.18
C GLN A 372 10.41 -15.04 -10.71
N ASP A 373 9.34 -14.58 -10.07
CA ASP A 373 9.32 -14.24 -8.64
C ASP A 373 9.76 -15.44 -7.78
N ALA A 374 9.29 -16.64 -8.10
CA ALA A 374 9.70 -17.89 -7.45
C ALA A 374 11.12 -18.36 -7.81
N SER A 375 11.85 -17.65 -8.66
CA SER A 375 13.16 -18.06 -9.20
C SER A 375 13.17 -19.44 -9.88
N GLN A 376 12.04 -19.88 -10.40
CA GLN A 376 11.91 -21.21 -11.04
C GLN A 376 12.64 -21.30 -12.38
N GLN A 377 13.00 -20.19 -13.02
CA GLN A 377 13.85 -20.15 -14.22
C GLN A 377 15.23 -20.81 -14.03
N ARG A 378 15.61 -21.16 -12.79
CA ARG A 378 16.83 -21.90 -12.48
C ARG A 378 16.72 -23.41 -12.73
N ASP A 379 15.49 -23.94 -12.86
CA ASP A 379 15.17 -25.31 -13.25
C ASP A 379 14.33 -25.28 -14.53
N PRO A 380 14.95 -25.38 -15.74
CA PRO A 380 14.21 -25.25 -16.99
C PRO A 380 13.09 -26.29 -17.20
N GLU A 381 13.31 -27.54 -16.76
CA GLU A 381 12.29 -28.59 -16.92
C GLU A 381 11.13 -28.38 -15.93
N GLY A 382 11.43 -27.91 -14.71
CA GLY A 382 10.44 -27.53 -13.73
C GLY A 382 9.65 -26.30 -14.16
N PHE A 383 10.34 -25.32 -14.76
CA PHE A 383 9.73 -24.10 -15.30
C PHE A 383 8.67 -24.42 -16.37
N ASP A 384 9.03 -25.22 -17.40
CA ASP A 384 8.10 -25.57 -18.48
C ASP A 384 6.85 -26.29 -17.97
N ARG A 385 7.03 -27.22 -16.98
CA ARG A 385 5.90 -27.91 -16.36
C ARG A 385 4.99 -26.98 -15.56
N ALA A 386 5.59 -26.08 -14.77
CA ALA A 386 4.85 -25.12 -13.97
C ALA A 386 4.12 -24.11 -14.86
N TYR A 387 4.76 -23.64 -15.92
CA TYR A 387 4.15 -22.74 -16.89
C TYR A 387 2.93 -23.39 -17.56
N ALA A 388 3.06 -24.64 -18.03
CA ALA A 388 1.94 -25.38 -18.61
C ALA A 388 0.80 -25.55 -17.60
N ALA A 389 1.12 -25.83 -16.33
CA ALA A 389 0.11 -25.94 -15.27
C ALA A 389 -0.68 -24.64 -15.05
N TYR A 390 -0.02 -23.47 -15.12
CA TYR A 390 -0.70 -22.17 -15.05
C TYR A 390 -1.68 -22.00 -16.21
N LEU A 391 -1.25 -22.27 -17.43
CA LEU A 391 -2.11 -22.11 -18.61
C LEU A 391 -3.30 -23.08 -18.59
N ASP A 392 -3.09 -24.34 -18.19
CA ASP A 392 -4.16 -25.35 -18.08
C ASP A 392 -5.17 -24.95 -17.00
N ASP A 393 -4.69 -24.41 -15.86
CA ASP A 393 -5.53 -23.97 -14.75
C ASP A 393 -6.40 -22.76 -15.15
N PHE A 394 -5.84 -21.75 -15.79
CA PHE A 394 -6.59 -20.61 -16.32
C PHE A 394 -7.58 -21.04 -17.42
N ALA A 395 -7.14 -21.90 -18.35
CA ALA A 395 -8.02 -22.42 -19.40
C ALA A 395 -9.22 -23.20 -18.83
N SER A 396 -9.03 -23.93 -17.71
CA SER A 396 -10.10 -24.68 -17.04
C SER A 396 -11.23 -23.79 -16.52
N ARG A 397 -10.96 -22.51 -16.26
CA ARG A 397 -11.90 -21.49 -15.78
C ARG A 397 -12.25 -20.44 -16.83
N ASP A 398 -11.80 -20.64 -18.09
CA ASP A 398 -12.02 -19.70 -19.21
C ASP A 398 -11.57 -18.27 -18.90
N VAL A 399 -10.38 -18.14 -18.29
CA VAL A 399 -9.81 -16.83 -17.90
C VAL A 399 -9.17 -16.16 -19.12
N ALA A 400 -9.65 -14.98 -19.47
CA ALA A 400 -9.10 -14.15 -20.54
C ALA A 400 -7.95 -13.25 -20.06
N ALA A 401 -8.04 -12.73 -18.82
CA ALA A 401 -7.04 -11.85 -18.25
C ALA A 401 -7.12 -11.84 -16.72
N ILE A 402 -6.09 -11.30 -16.08
CA ILE A 402 -6.02 -11.10 -14.63
C ILE A 402 -5.78 -9.61 -14.35
N GLY A 403 -6.70 -8.99 -13.61
CA GLY A 403 -6.58 -7.60 -13.19
C GLY A 403 -5.89 -7.49 -11.83
N PHE A 404 -5.12 -6.42 -11.64
CA PHE A 404 -4.49 -6.07 -10.36
C PHE A 404 -4.89 -4.65 -9.97
N GLY A 405 -5.10 -4.42 -8.68
CA GLY A 405 -5.48 -3.10 -8.26
C GLY A 405 -5.54 -2.86 -6.77
N MET A 406 -6.02 -1.66 -6.46
CA MET A 406 -6.29 -1.20 -5.10
C MET A 406 -7.78 -1.29 -4.81
N VAL A 407 -8.11 -1.68 -3.60
CA VAL A 407 -9.48 -1.77 -3.12
C VAL A 407 -9.67 -0.90 -1.89
N TRP A 408 -10.69 -0.09 -1.91
CA TRP A 408 -11.21 0.67 -0.79
C TRP A 408 -12.64 0.22 -0.52
N LEU A 409 -12.94 -0.22 0.71
CA LEU A 409 -14.29 -0.50 1.16
C LEU A 409 -14.64 0.42 2.33
N GLN A 410 -15.92 0.74 2.48
CA GLN A 410 -16.44 1.47 3.63
C GLN A 410 -17.76 0.89 4.11
N ARG A 411 -17.85 0.59 5.41
CA ARG A 411 -19.12 0.28 6.06
C ARG A 411 -19.92 1.56 6.27
N PRO A 412 -21.25 1.58 6.02
CA PRO A 412 -22.08 2.72 6.35
C PRO A 412 -22.03 3.09 7.84
N GLU A 413 -22.24 4.36 8.14
CA GLU A 413 -22.49 4.82 9.52
C GLU A 413 -23.84 4.30 10.02
N ASP A 414 -23.96 4.00 11.32
CA ASP A 414 -25.25 3.69 11.91
C ASP A 414 -26.12 4.96 11.96
N THR A 415 -27.31 4.92 11.36
CA THR A 415 -28.24 6.05 11.23
C THR A 415 -28.65 6.66 12.58
N GLU A 416 -28.58 5.90 13.67
CA GLU A 416 -28.95 6.37 15.02
C GLU A 416 -27.90 7.31 15.64
N ARG A 417 -26.60 7.12 15.40
CA ARG A 417 -25.51 8.00 15.93
C ARG A 417 -25.47 9.38 15.29
N THR A 418 -25.89 9.51 14.04
CA THR A 418 -25.96 10.80 13.33
C THR A 418 -27.02 11.73 13.89
N ALA A 419 -28.10 11.21 14.49
CA ALA A 419 -29.14 12.01 15.14
C ALA A 419 -28.69 12.58 16.49
N GLU A 420 -27.93 11.80 17.28
CA GLU A 420 -27.40 12.26 18.59
C GLU A 420 -26.25 13.27 18.45
N SER A 421 -25.38 13.11 17.44
CA SER A 421 -24.30 14.06 17.17
C SER A 421 -24.82 15.43 16.69
N ARG A 422 -25.94 15.46 15.96
CA ARG A 422 -26.60 16.73 15.56
C ARG A 422 -27.35 17.40 16.71
N HIS A 423 -27.80 16.65 17.72
CA HIS A 423 -28.46 17.20 18.89
C HIS A 423 -27.46 17.70 19.95
N GLY A 424 -26.28 17.09 20.03
CA GLY A 424 -25.20 17.50 20.95
C GLY A 424 -24.48 18.78 20.51
N ALA A 425 -24.48 19.11 19.22
CA ALA A 425 -23.83 20.31 18.69
C ALA A 425 -24.65 21.60 18.90
N LEU A 426 -25.91 21.48 19.30
CA LEU A 426 -26.81 22.64 19.54
C LEU A 426 -26.91 23.09 21.02
N THR A 427 -26.19 22.48 21.95
CA THR A 427 -26.32 22.78 23.40
C THR A 427 -25.03 23.09 24.15
N THR A 428 -23.95 23.51 23.48
CA THR A 428 -22.76 24.04 24.18
C THR A 428 -22.27 25.32 23.54
N ASP A 429 -23.05 26.39 23.76
CA ASP A 429 -22.53 27.76 23.77
C ASP A 429 -22.49 28.15 25.24
N ASP A 430 -21.32 28.16 25.86
CA ASP A 430 -20.85 29.13 26.85
C ASP A 430 -19.49 28.71 27.45
N ALA A 431 -18.62 29.72 27.53
CA ALA A 431 -17.48 29.90 28.40
C ALA A 431 -16.06 29.46 27.95
N ALA A 432 -15.38 30.47 27.40
CA ALA A 432 -14.09 30.99 27.86
C ALA A 432 -12.80 30.17 27.76
N GLY A 433 -11.84 30.77 27.05
CA GLY A 433 -10.43 30.64 27.40
C GLY A 433 -9.47 30.31 26.28
N SER A 434 -9.06 31.31 25.51
CA SER A 434 -7.88 31.21 24.63
C SER A 434 -6.58 31.10 25.43
N PRO A 435 -5.61 30.34 24.99
CA PRO A 435 -4.23 30.78 25.06
C PRO A 435 -3.57 30.91 23.67
N SER A 436 -2.89 32.01 23.56
CA SER A 436 -2.07 32.56 22.51
C SER A 436 -1.05 31.58 21.91
N ALA A 437 -0.98 31.55 20.56
CA ALA A 437 0.11 30.99 19.78
C ALA A 437 1.37 31.88 19.79
N PRO A 438 2.56 31.32 19.71
CA PRO A 438 3.76 32.08 19.34
C PRO A 438 3.93 32.13 17.83
N ARG A 439 4.14 33.36 17.33
CA ARG A 439 4.61 33.64 15.96
C ARG A 439 6.07 33.30 15.84
N GLY A 440 6.48 32.75 14.71
CA GLY A 440 7.88 32.77 14.32
C GLY A 440 8.25 31.96 13.10
N ALA A 441 8.56 32.70 12.02
CA ALA A 441 9.52 32.45 10.97
C ALA A 441 9.14 31.60 9.78
N SER A 442 8.83 32.32 8.71
CA SER A 442 9.02 31.94 7.30
C SER A 442 10.45 31.53 7.00
N ARG A 443 10.64 30.41 6.33
CA ARG A 443 11.81 30.16 5.44
C ARG A 443 11.38 29.33 4.26
N ASP A 444 11.76 29.83 3.11
CA ASP A 444 11.63 29.29 1.77
C ASP A 444 12.06 27.83 1.70
N ALA A 445 11.27 27.00 1.03
CA ALA A 445 11.63 25.66 0.64
C ALA A 445 11.39 25.53 -0.86
N ASP A 446 12.41 25.85 -1.63
CA ASP A 446 12.61 25.35 -2.99
C ASP A 446 13.40 24.02 -2.92
N ASP A 447 13.00 23.10 -3.81
CA ASP A 447 13.70 21.89 -4.23
C ASP A 447 14.08 20.82 -3.18
N ALA A 448 13.22 19.82 -3.07
CA ALA A 448 13.65 18.48 -2.73
C ALA A 448 13.04 17.47 -3.71
N ALA A 449 13.81 17.16 -4.76
CA ALA A 449 13.58 16.02 -5.62
C ALA A 449 13.58 14.74 -4.77
N GLY A 450 12.51 13.96 -4.84
CA GLY A 450 12.33 12.73 -4.09
C GLY A 450 13.44 11.71 -4.38
N ALA A 451 14.11 11.25 -3.34
CA ALA A 451 15.01 10.12 -3.41
C ALA A 451 14.21 8.83 -3.69
N PRO A 452 14.71 7.94 -4.58
CA PRO A 452 14.05 6.67 -4.83
C PRO A 452 14.21 5.76 -3.61
N ASN A 453 13.11 5.37 -2.99
CA ASN A 453 13.09 4.31 -1.99
C ASN A 453 13.62 3.01 -2.61
N ALA A 454 14.80 2.59 -2.20
CA ALA A 454 15.37 1.31 -2.57
C ALA A 454 14.71 0.20 -1.73
N ALA A 455 13.58 -0.29 -2.22
CA ALA A 455 12.92 -1.46 -1.64
C ALA A 455 13.42 -2.71 -2.37
N HIS A 456 14.09 -3.60 -1.64
CA HIS A 456 14.47 -4.92 -2.11
C HIS A 456 13.77 -5.98 -1.27
N GLY A 457 12.86 -6.68 -1.84
CA GLY A 457 12.26 -7.90 -1.36
C GLY A 457 11.89 -8.71 -2.58
N ALA A 458 11.68 -10.01 -2.46
CA ALA A 458 11.20 -10.85 -3.54
C ALA A 458 10.13 -10.08 -4.32
N SER A 459 10.42 -9.80 -5.58
CA SER A 459 9.64 -8.92 -6.41
C SER A 459 8.27 -9.54 -6.64
N GLN A 460 7.32 -9.19 -5.78
CA GLN A 460 5.98 -9.11 -6.34
C GLN A 460 6.09 -8.02 -7.41
N PRO A 461 5.59 -8.21 -8.64
CA PRO A 461 5.64 -7.17 -9.64
C PRO A 461 5.07 -5.92 -8.99
N GLY A 462 5.96 -4.98 -8.69
CA GLY A 462 5.51 -3.66 -8.31
C GLY A 462 4.66 -3.22 -9.47
N MET A 463 3.48 -2.62 -9.22
CA MET A 463 2.63 -2.07 -10.26
C MET A 463 3.44 -1.03 -11.04
N SER A 464 4.30 -1.53 -11.93
CA SER A 464 5.17 -0.73 -12.79
C SER A 464 4.34 -0.27 -13.96
N ALA A 465 4.37 1.01 -14.25
CA ALA A 465 3.75 1.54 -15.46
C ALA A 465 4.39 0.90 -16.69
N PRO A 466 3.63 0.41 -17.66
CA PRO A 466 4.18 -0.15 -18.88
C PRO A 466 4.93 0.93 -19.66
N SER A 467 6.21 0.66 -19.96
CA SER A 467 6.97 1.41 -20.96
C SER A 467 6.60 0.88 -22.35
N GLY A 468 5.50 1.37 -22.90
CA GLY A 468 5.07 1.10 -24.28
C GLY A 468 4.76 2.41 -25.01
N PRO A 469 4.81 2.44 -26.36
CA PRO A 469 4.68 3.66 -27.12
C PRO A 469 3.29 4.30 -26.94
N GLU A 470 3.30 5.63 -26.83
CA GLU A 470 2.14 6.49 -26.75
C GLU A 470 1.14 6.19 -27.85
N GLY A 471 0.10 5.43 -27.49
CA GLY A 471 -1.13 5.33 -28.26
C GLY A 471 -2.22 6.01 -27.44
N GLU A 472 -2.66 7.18 -27.88
CA GLU A 472 -3.82 7.88 -27.34
C GLU A 472 -5.03 6.94 -27.31
N ARG A 473 -5.33 6.38 -26.14
CA ARG A 473 -6.63 5.77 -25.86
C ARG A 473 -7.26 6.61 -24.76
N THR A 474 -8.30 7.30 -25.13
CA THR A 474 -9.23 8.01 -24.24
C THR A 474 -9.77 7.00 -23.22
N ALA A 475 -9.32 7.12 -21.97
CA ALA A 475 -9.93 6.41 -20.85
C ALA A 475 -11.30 7.03 -20.56
N SER A 476 -12.33 6.54 -21.24
CA SER A 476 -13.72 6.76 -20.87
C SER A 476 -14.04 5.85 -19.70
N GLY A 477 -13.76 6.30 -18.48
CA GLY A 477 -14.33 5.70 -17.27
C GLY A 477 -15.81 6.07 -17.23
N THR A 478 -16.68 5.21 -17.73
CA THR A 478 -18.12 5.35 -17.51
C THR A 478 -18.40 5.07 -16.04
N VAL A 479 -18.56 6.16 -15.27
CA VAL A 479 -19.30 6.10 -14.01
C VAL A 479 -20.75 5.83 -14.40
N GLU A 480 -21.20 4.57 -14.32
CA GLU A 480 -22.65 4.32 -14.34
C GLU A 480 -23.22 4.92 -13.05
N PRO A 481 -24.08 5.93 -13.14
CA PRO A 481 -24.85 6.37 -11.98
C PRO A 481 -25.86 5.25 -11.66
N GLY A 482 -25.46 4.32 -10.81
CA GLY A 482 -26.38 3.35 -10.23
C GLY A 482 -27.55 4.13 -9.63
N ARG A 483 -28.75 3.75 -10.02
CA ARG A 483 -30.04 4.29 -9.57
C ARG A 483 -30.06 4.31 -8.05
N ALA A 484 -29.77 5.46 -7.44
CA ALA A 484 -29.65 5.66 -6.01
C ALA A 484 -31.01 5.45 -5.33
N ALA A 485 -31.13 4.36 -4.61
CA ALA A 485 -32.02 4.31 -3.46
C ALA A 485 -31.35 5.07 -2.32
N SER A 486 -32.09 5.96 -1.66
CA SER A 486 -31.67 6.82 -0.57
C SER A 486 -30.70 6.16 0.41
N SER A 487 -29.55 6.74 0.67
CA SER A 487 -28.53 6.46 1.70
C SER A 487 -27.40 5.46 1.40
N SER A 488 -27.24 4.94 0.20
CA SER A 488 -26.13 4.03 -0.11
C SER A 488 -24.82 4.78 -0.42
N LEU A 489 -23.70 4.32 0.15
CA LEU A 489 -22.36 4.78 -0.20
C LEU A 489 -22.06 4.48 -1.68
N PRO A 490 -21.17 5.28 -2.34
CA PRO A 490 -20.84 5.08 -3.74
C PRO A 490 -20.13 3.75 -4.00
N ARG A 491 -20.31 3.20 -5.20
CA ARG A 491 -19.58 2.04 -5.72
C ARG A 491 -18.92 2.45 -7.02
N ILE A 492 -17.60 2.59 -7.00
CA ILE A 492 -16.79 3.11 -8.11
C ILE A 492 -15.86 1.99 -8.59
N PHE A 493 -15.86 1.74 -9.88
CA PHE A 493 -14.96 0.78 -10.54
C PHE A 493 -14.32 1.49 -11.71
N GLU A 494 -13.00 1.66 -11.65
CA GLU A 494 -12.29 2.40 -12.69
C GLU A 494 -10.92 1.79 -13.01
N THR A 495 -10.44 2.05 -14.21
CA THR A 495 -9.10 1.68 -14.66
C THR A 495 -8.23 2.92 -14.75
N VAL A 496 -7.10 2.90 -14.04
CA VAL A 496 -6.10 3.98 -14.05
C VAL A 496 -4.73 3.37 -14.40
N PRO A 497 -4.43 3.16 -15.69
CA PRO A 497 -3.22 2.43 -16.12
C PRO A 497 -1.97 3.33 -16.14
N HIS A 498 -2.13 4.64 -16.19
CA HIS A 498 -1.04 5.61 -16.25
C HIS A 498 -0.37 5.84 -14.89
N PRO A 499 0.85 6.39 -14.86
CA PRO A 499 1.54 6.74 -13.62
C PRO A 499 0.74 7.73 -12.77
N ILE A 500 0.65 7.47 -11.47
CA ILE A 500 0.00 8.32 -10.48
C ILE A 500 1.06 8.98 -9.59
N GLN A 501 0.69 10.08 -8.93
CA GLN A 501 1.57 10.71 -7.96
C GLN A 501 1.53 9.94 -6.64
N GLN A 502 2.69 9.70 -6.05
CA GLN A 502 2.81 9.08 -4.73
C GLN A 502 3.25 10.10 -3.67
N PRO A 503 2.77 10.02 -2.41
CA PRO A 503 1.72 9.11 -1.95
C PRO A 503 0.33 9.50 -2.48
N ILE A 504 -0.46 8.51 -2.91
CA ILE A 504 -1.78 8.74 -3.50
C ILE A 504 -2.90 8.86 -2.45
N ALA A 505 -2.66 8.36 -1.22
CA ALA A 505 -3.68 8.29 -0.17
C ALA A 505 -4.41 9.61 0.11
N PRO A 506 -3.75 10.79 0.18
CA PRO A 506 -4.46 12.04 0.40
C PRO A 506 -5.47 12.37 -0.72
N ALA A 507 -5.09 12.12 -1.97
CA ALA A 507 -5.97 12.35 -3.11
C ALA A 507 -7.17 11.40 -3.11
N LEU A 508 -6.93 10.11 -2.82
CA LEU A 508 -8.01 9.11 -2.71
C LEU A 508 -8.98 9.46 -1.58
N ALA A 509 -8.48 9.82 -0.40
CA ALA A 509 -9.33 10.20 0.72
C ALA A 509 -10.20 11.42 0.41
N ALA A 510 -9.59 12.48 -0.14
CA ALA A 510 -10.31 13.70 -0.49
C ALA A 510 -11.35 13.47 -1.59
N GLU A 511 -11.03 12.66 -2.61
CA GLU A 511 -11.98 12.32 -3.68
C GLU A 511 -13.14 11.47 -3.16
N TRP A 512 -12.85 10.48 -2.31
CA TRP A 512 -13.87 9.67 -1.66
C TRP A 512 -14.85 10.52 -0.83
N GLU A 513 -14.32 11.41 0.02
CA GLU A 513 -15.14 12.31 0.85
C GLU A 513 -16.03 13.22 0.00
N ARG A 514 -15.49 13.83 -1.07
CA ARG A 514 -16.27 14.66 -1.99
C ARG A 514 -17.37 13.85 -2.67
N THR A 515 -17.05 12.64 -3.15
CA THR A 515 -18.02 11.78 -3.83
C THR A 515 -19.15 11.34 -2.89
N VAL A 516 -18.84 10.94 -1.66
CA VAL A 516 -19.84 10.59 -0.65
C VAL A 516 -20.74 11.79 -0.32
N ARG A 517 -20.13 12.98 -0.12
CA ARG A 517 -20.87 14.20 0.17
C ARG A 517 -21.83 14.60 -0.96
N LEU A 518 -21.33 14.63 -2.19
CA LEU A 518 -22.15 14.97 -3.37
C LEU A 518 -23.29 13.96 -3.59
N GLY A 519 -23.03 12.68 -3.36
CA GLY A 519 -24.06 11.64 -3.44
C GLY A 519 -25.18 11.85 -2.42
N ARG A 520 -24.85 12.21 -1.17
CA ARG A 520 -25.83 12.56 -0.12
C ARG A 520 -26.66 13.81 -0.51
N GLU A 521 -26.00 14.86 -0.98
CA GLU A 521 -26.67 16.09 -1.42
C GLU A 521 -27.63 15.86 -2.59
N ALA A 522 -27.23 15.02 -3.54
CA ALA A 522 -28.09 14.64 -4.66
C ALA A 522 -29.32 13.84 -4.19
N ALA A 523 -29.16 12.91 -3.24
CA ALA A 523 -30.26 12.16 -2.67
C ALA A 523 -31.24 13.05 -1.88
N ASP A 524 -30.72 14.00 -1.08
CA ASP A 524 -31.52 14.97 -0.33
C ASP A 524 -32.32 15.89 -1.27
N ALA A 525 -31.74 16.33 -2.37
CA ALA A 525 -32.42 17.11 -3.38
C ALA A 525 -33.54 16.32 -4.07
N GLN A 526 -33.31 15.06 -4.42
CA GLN A 526 -34.32 14.17 -5.05
C GLN A 526 -35.48 13.83 -4.10
N SER A 527 -35.21 13.71 -2.80
CA SER A 527 -36.26 13.44 -1.81
C SER A 527 -37.17 14.62 -1.52
N GLY A 528 -36.85 15.80 -2.08
CA GLY A 528 -37.55 17.05 -1.84
C GLY A 528 -37.20 17.72 -0.50
N ALA A 529 -36.24 17.18 0.25
CA ALA A 529 -35.79 17.74 1.52
C ALA A 529 -35.03 19.07 1.34
N ALA A 530 -34.34 19.25 0.19
CA ALA A 530 -33.47 20.39 -0.08
C ALA A 530 -33.70 21.10 -1.45
N GLY A 531 -34.69 20.75 -2.23
CA GLY A 531 -35.03 21.41 -3.50
C GLY A 531 -33.95 21.40 -4.61
N GLN A 532 -32.68 21.63 -4.27
CA GLN A 532 -31.50 21.57 -5.14
C GLN A 532 -30.26 21.08 -4.38
N PRO A 533 -29.23 20.53 -5.07
CA PRO A 533 -27.99 20.12 -4.43
C PRO A 533 -27.28 21.28 -3.73
N ALA A 534 -26.81 21.07 -2.50
CA ALA A 534 -26.23 22.14 -1.67
C ALA A 534 -24.93 22.71 -2.25
N TRP A 535 -24.21 21.96 -3.08
CA TRP A 535 -22.98 22.46 -3.72
C TRP A 535 -23.24 23.64 -4.68
N LEU A 536 -24.44 23.84 -5.16
CA LEU A 536 -24.78 25.00 -6.02
C LEU A 536 -24.58 26.33 -5.30
N GLU A 537 -24.76 26.39 -4.00
CA GLU A 537 -24.56 27.61 -3.20
C GLU A 537 -23.10 27.88 -2.82
N ARG A 538 -22.19 26.90 -3.11
CA ARG A 538 -20.77 27.03 -2.78
C ARG A 538 -19.97 27.69 -3.87
N ARG A 539 -18.80 28.21 -3.50
CA ARG A 539 -17.83 28.86 -4.39
C ARG A 539 -16.69 27.91 -4.66
N PHE A 540 -16.19 27.91 -5.88
CA PHE A 540 -15.13 27.01 -6.33
C PHE A 540 -14.02 27.75 -7.03
N THR A 541 -12.80 27.21 -6.94
CA THR A 541 -11.64 27.57 -7.76
C THR A 541 -11.15 26.35 -8.52
N VAL A 542 -10.56 26.58 -9.69
CA VAL A 542 -9.83 25.52 -10.40
C VAL A 542 -8.62 25.12 -9.57
N ALA A 543 -8.37 23.79 -9.42
CA ALA A 543 -7.23 23.30 -8.67
C ALA A 543 -5.91 23.77 -9.32
N PRO A 544 -4.88 24.13 -8.52
CA PRO A 544 -3.66 24.78 -9.02
C PRO A 544 -2.79 23.89 -9.93
N ASP A 545 -2.99 22.58 -9.89
CA ASP A 545 -2.31 21.59 -10.73
C ASP A 545 -3.07 21.23 -12.00
N VAL A 546 -4.22 21.87 -12.24
CA VAL A 546 -5.06 21.62 -13.42
C VAL A 546 -4.62 22.50 -14.58
N THR A 547 -4.47 21.87 -15.75
CA THR A 547 -4.22 22.55 -17.02
C THR A 547 -5.38 22.31 -17.98
N GLU A 548 -5.71 23.33 -18.78
CA GLU A 548 -6.68 23.25 -19.87
C GLU A 548 -5.95 23.08 -21.20
N GLU A 549 -6.39 22.14 -22.02
CA GLU A 549 -5.90 21.93 -23.38
C GLU A 549 -7.07 22.09 -24.37
N ARG A 550 -6.85 22.90 -25.41
CA ARG A 550 -7.83 23.12 -26.50
C ARG A 550 -7.23 22.62 -27.79
N HIS A 551 -7.91 21.67 -28.41
CA HIS A 551 -7.51 21.09 -29.68
C HIS A 551 -8.47 21.51 -30.78
N GLY A 552 -7.95 21.88 -31.93
CA GLY A 552 -8.75 22.28 -33.08
C GLY A 552 -8.00 22.15 -34.39
N THR A 553 -8.71 22.23 -35.49
CA THR A 553 -8.09 22.29 -36.82
C THR A 553 -7.39 23.65 -36.98
N PRO A 554 -6.16 23.69 -37.55
CA PRO A 554 -5.47 24.96 -37.81
C PRO A 554 -6.37 25.99 -38.54
N GLY A 555 -6.55 27.15 -37.91
CA GLY A 555 -7.38 28.23 -38.44
C GLY A 555 -8.88 28.16 -38.05
N ALA A 556 -9.34 27.18 -37.33
CA ALA A 556 -10.67 27.17 -36.73
C ALA A 556 -10.73 28.14 -35.54
N GLU A 557 -11.83 28.88 -35.41
CA GLU A 557 -12.09 29.78 -34.29
C GLU A 557 -12.46 29.00 -33.02
N ASP A 558 -13.20 27.91 -33.16
CA ASP A 558 -13.69 27.09 -32.07
C ASP A 558 -12.87 25.79 -31.94
N PRO A 559 -12.52 25.37 -30.72
CA PRO A 559 -11.87 24.08 -30.49
C PRO A 559 -12.86 22.93 -30.75
N SER A 560 -12.38 21.85 -31.35
CA SER A 560 -13.16 20.63 -31.52
C SER A 560 -13.16 19.75 -30.24
N LEU A 561 -12.20 19.98 -29.33
CA LEU A 561 -12.04 19.26 -28.09
C LEU A 561 -11.45 20.19 -27.03
N ILE A 562 -12.06 20.20 -25.85
CA ILE A 562 -11.55 20.89 -24.66
C ILE A 562 -11.37 19.81 -23.57
N LEU A 563 -10.22 19.80 -22.95
CA LEU A 563 -9.98 18.87 -21.83
C LEU A 563 -9.24 19.55 -20.69
N LEU A 564 -9.49 19.06 -19.48
CA LEU A 564 -8.71 19.39 -18.28
C LEU A 564 -7.85 18.20 -17.91
N ARG A 565 -6.61 18.48 -17.48
CA ARG A 565 -5.65 17.49 -17.03
C ARG A 565 -5.12 17.87 -15.66
N GLN A 566 -5.15 16.92 -14.72
CA GLN A 566 -4.52 17.06 -13.39
C GLN A 566 -3.02 16.75 -13.47
N GLY A 567 -2.21 17.57 -12.84
CA GLY A 567 -0.77 17.34 -12.65
C GLY A 567 -0.45 16.44 -11.45
N ALA A 568 -1.37 16.33 -10.49
CA ALA A 568 -1.20 15.64 -9.22
C ALA A 568 -2.25 14.51 -9.03
N GLY A 569 -2.12 13.76 -7.92
CA GLY A 569 -3.06 12.73 -7.54
C GLY A 569 -3.18 11.60 -8.57
N LEU A 570 -4.39 11.27 -8.96
CA LEU A 570 -4.67 10.26 -9.99
C LEU A 570 -4.33 10.72 -11.40
N ARG A 571 -3.96 11.99 -11.59
CA ARG A 571 -3.61 12.60 -12.89
C ARG A 571 -4.67 12.38 -13.97
N ARG A 572 -5.91 12.59 -13.59
CA ARG A 572 -7.06 12.41 -14.47
C ARG A 572 -7.05 13.38 -15.64
N THR A 573 -7.62 12.94 -16.75
CA THR A 573 -7.94 13.78 -17.90
C THR A 573 -9.43 13.66 -18.17
N VAL A 574 -10.14 14.78 -18.28
CA VAL A 574 -11.57 14.83 -18.59
C VAL A 574 -11.80 15.68 -19.82
N ILE A 575 -12.69 15.22 -20.69
CA ILE A 575 -13.17 16.00 -21.83
C ILE A 575 -14.37 16.83 -21.37
N LEU A 576 -14.38 18.10 -21.72
CA LEU A 576 -15.44 19.03 -21.33
C LEU A 576 -16.37 19.38 -22.49
N SER A 577 -17.66 19.56 -22.16
CA SER A 577 -18.56 20.36 -22.98
C SER A 577 -18.12 21.83 -23.00
N SER A 578 -18.50 22.58 -24.01
CA SER A 578 -18.21 24.03 -24.07
C SER A 578 -18.82 24.77 -22.88
N GLU A 579 -19.97 24.31 -22.38
CA GLU A 579 -20.66 24.88 -21.23
C GLU A 579 -19.91 24.62 -19.93
N ALA A 580 -19.42 23.38 -19.70
CA ALA A 580 -18.61 23.04 -18.55
C ALA A 580 -17.24 23.74 -18.57
N ALA A 581 -16.63 23.90 -19.74
CA ALA A 581 -15.40 24.67 -19.91
C ALA A 581 -15.65 26.17 -19.60
N GLY A 582 -16.76 26.73 -20.04
CA GLY A 582 -17.19 28.09 -19.68
C GLY A 582 -17.41 28.24 -18.17
N PHE A 583 -18.03 27.27 -17.52
CA PHE A 583 -18.20 27.23 -16.07
C PHE A 583 -16.87 27.21 -15.35
N ALA A 584 -16.00 26.26 -15.69
CA ALA A 584 -14.70 26.10 -15.05
C ALA A 584 -13.82 27.34 -15.23
N GLY A 585 -13.86 27.98 -16.41
CA GLY A 585 -13.05 29.15 -16.73
C GLY A 585 -13.37 30.41 -15.91
N VAL A 586 -14.52 30.44 -15.21
CA VAL A 586 -14.94 31.57 -14.35
C VAL A 586 -14.98 31.17 -12.85
N CYS A 587 -14.52 29.97 -12.50
CA CYS A 587 -14.41 29.52 -11.12
C CYS A 587 -13.15 30.11 -10.46
N ASP A 588 -13.24 31.35 -9.99
CA ASP A 588 -12.18 32.10 -9.29
C ASP A 588 -12.43 32.24 -7.78
N GLY A 589 -13.53 31.67 -7.27
CA GLY A 589 -13.94 31.74 -5.86
C GLY A 589 -14.79 32.93 -5.48
N GLU A 590 -15.12 33.84 -6.41
CA GLU A 590 -15.94 35.03 -6.11
C GLU A 590 -17.45 34.72 -6.16
N LEU A 591 -17.89 33.96 -7.16
CA LEU A 591 -19.29 33.62 -7.39
C LEU A 591 -19.61 32.17 -6.95
N SER A 592 -20.85 31.96 -6.46
CA SER A 592 -21.35 30.62 -6.24
C SER A 592 -21.62 29.91 -7.56
N ALA A 593 -21.61 28.56 -7.53
CA ALA A 593 -21.92 27.74 -8.70
C ALA A 593 -23.27 28.09 -9.30
N GLN A 594 -24.29 28.39 -8.47
CA GLN A 594 -25.63 28.83 -8.91
C GLN A 594 -25.57 30.17 -9.63
N GLN A 595 -24.77 31.13 -9.14
CA GLN A 595 -24.62 32.45 -9.80
C GLN A 595 -23.95 32.29 -11.15
N ILE A 596 -22.91 31.47 -11.27
CA ILE A 596 -22.21 31.17 -12.53
C ILE A 596 -23.18 30.53 -13.52
N LEU A 597 -23.92 29.49 -13.12
CA LEU A 597 -24.90 28.81 -13.98
C LEU A 597 -26.01 29.76 -14.43
N THR A 598 -26.48 30.66 -13.55
CA THR A 598 -27.48 31.68 -13.90
C THR A 598 -26.93 32.63 -14.96
N ALA A 599 -25.70 33.11 -14.82
CA ALA A 599 -25.07 34.00 -15.79
C ALA A 599 -24.85 33.31 -17.14
N LEU A 600 -24.39 32.05 -17.13
CA LEU A 600 -24.26 31.25 -18.36
C LEU A 600 -25.61 31.04 -19.05
N GLY A 601 -26.67 30.77 -18.29
CA GLY A 601 -28.04 30.64 -18.83
C GLY A 601 -28.52 31.87 -19.57
N VAL A 602 -28.26 33.06 -19.03
CA VAL A 602 -28.59 34.33 -19.70
C VAL A 602 -27.76 34.50 -20.98
N LEU A 603 -26.47 34.18 -20.92
CA LEU A 603 -25.54 34.32 -22.05
C LEU A 603 -25.89 33.35 -23.20
N LEU A 604 -26.22 32.11 -22.85
CA LEU A 604 -26.49 31.03 -23.81
C LEU A 604 -27.97 30.91 -24.17
N GLY A 605 -28.85 31.71 -23.54
CA GLY A 605 -30.29 31.77 -23.85
C GLY A 605 -31.05 30.51 -23.40
N TRP A 606 -30.70 29.90 -22.24
CA TRP A 606 -31.44 28.75 -21.74
C TRP A 606 -32.87 29.14 -21.33
N GLU A 607 -33.84 28.37 -21.79
CA GLU A 607 -35.27 28.60 -21.45
C GLU A 607 -35.65 27.90 -20.13
N GLU A 608 -35.03 26.73 -19.83
CA GLU A 608 -35.38 25.86 -18.68
C GLU A 608 -34.25 25.70 -17.66
N GLY A 609 -33.14 26.49 -17.75
CA GLY A 609 -31.97 26.36 -16.90
C GLY A 609 -30.91 25.37 -17.42
N PRO A 610 -29.90 24.99 -16.60
CA PRO A 610 -28.84 24.09 -17.03
C PRO A 610 -29.39 22.67 -17.26
N SER A 611 -28.85 21.97 -18.25
CA SER A 611 -29.18 20.56 -18.47
C SER A 611 -28.73 19.66 -17.31
N GLU A 612 -29.46 18.57 -17.08
CA GLU A 612 -29.04 17.57 -16.07
C GLU A 612 -27.63 17.03 -16.36
N GLN A 613 -27.27 16.93 -17.65
CA GLN A 613 -25.95 16.50 -18.08
C GLN A 613 -24.85 17.47 -17.65
N LEU A 614 -25.06 18.78 -17.82
CA LEU A 614 -24.11 19.81 -17.38
C LEU A 614 -23.94 19.80 -15.85
N VAL A 615 -25.05 19.71 -15.12
CA VAL A 615 -25.01 19.61 -13.65
C VAL A 615 -24.21 18.37 -13.19
N ALA A 616 -24.41 17.24 -13.85
CA ALA A 616 -23.66 16.01 -13.57
C ALA A 616 -22.18 16.14 -13.93
N GLU A 617 -21.85 16.79 -15.05
CA GLU A 617 -20.48 17.04 -15.47
C GLU A 617 -19.73 17.93 -14.47
N ILE A 618 -20.35 19.04 -14.02
CA ILE A 618 -19.77 19.91 -12.99
C ILE A 618 -19.61 19.18 -11.66
N ALA A 619 -20.62 18.40 -11.23
CA ALA A 619 -20.51 17.58 -10.03
C ALA A 619 -19.35 16.56 -10.13
N GLY A 620 -19.10 16.00 -11.32
CA GLY A 620 -17.93 15.17 -11.61
C GLY A 620 -16.61 15.92 -11.45
N LEU A 621 -16.51 17.15 -11.95
CA LEU A 621 -15.31 18.00 -11.77
C LEU A 621 -15.03 18.28 -10.28
N ILE A 622 -16.08 18.50 -9.49
CA ILE A 622 -15.96 18.69 -8.03
C ILE A 622 -15.54 17.38 -7.36
N ALA A 623 -16.19 16.27 -7.68
CA ALA A 623 -15.88 14.96 -7.11
C ALA A 623 -14.39 14.59 -7.33
N HIS A 624 -13.92 14.71 -8.55
CA HIS A 624 -12.56 14.38 -8.94
C HIS A 624 -11.52 15.43 -8.55
N GLY A 625 -11.94 16.59 -8.01
CA GLY A 625 -11.02 17.61 -7.51
C GLY A 625 -10.41 18.51 -8.59
N PHE A 626 -11.02 18.63 -9.77
CA PHE A 626 -10.70 19.68 -10.73
C PHE A 626 -11.14 21.05 -10.22
N LEU A 627 -12.24 21.06 -9.49
CA LEU A 627 -12.79 22.24 -8.81
C LEU A 627 -12.73 22.01 -7.30
N LEU A 628 -12.09 22.94 -6.59
CA LEU A 628 -11.94 22.92 -5.14
C LEU A 628 -12.83 23.98 -4.49
N GLU A 629 -13.52 23.60 -3.44
CA GLU A 629 -14.36 24.48 -2.64
C GLU A 629 -13.51 25.52 -1.91
N VAL A 630 -13.90 26.78 -1.97
CA VAL A 630 -13.27 27.88 -1.24
C VAL A 630 -13.81 27.87 0.19
N SER A 631 -12.91 27.71 1.16
CA SER A 631 -13.25 27.87 2.57
C SER A 631 -13.45 29.36 2.89
N ASP A 632 -14.54 29.69 3.58
CA ASP A 632 -14.82 31.08 4.05
C ASP A 632 -13.79 31.57 5.05
#